data_639f5d1935c0e239d6e2e46dcba6f2d1
#
_entry.id   639f5d1935c0e239d6e2e46dcba6f2d1
#
_cell.length_a   1.000
_cell.length_b   1.000
_cell.length_c   1.000
_cell.angle_alpha   90.00
_cell.angle_beta   90.00
_cell.angle_gamma   90.00
#
_symmetry.space_group_name_H-M   'P 1'
#
loop_
_entity.id
_entity.type
_entity.pdbx_description
1 polymer ?
#
loop_
_entity_poly.entity_id
_entity_poly.type
_entity_poly.pdbx_seq_one_letter_code
_entity_poly.pdbx_strand_id
1 'polypeptide(L)'
;EPDVSYVEAATHAVLPLLKEGDLYVIESTSPVGTTEAMARIIFNERPELEGKIYIAYCPERVLPGNVIYELVHNDRVIGGLNPESTDKAIEFYSQFVQGTLHKTNCRTAEMCKLTENSSRDVQIAFANELSLICDKAGINVWELVNLANKHPRVNILQPGCGVGGHCIAVDHC
;
A
#
# COMPACT_ATOMS: atom_id res chain seq x y z
N GLU A 1 -14.88 -6.40 8.99
CA GLU A 1 -15.05 -5.40 7.93
C GLU A 1 -13.97 -4.33 8.13
N PRO A 2 -13.26 -3.88 7.09
CA PRO A 2 -12.19 -2.88 7.22
C PRO A 2 -12.72 -1.57 7.79
N ASP A 3 -11.99 -0.97 8.73
CA ASP A 3 -12.35 0.32 9.33
C ASP A 3 -11.72 1.48 8.56
N VAL A 4 -12.52 2.20 7.78
CA VAL A 4 -12.11 3.39 7.02
C VAL A 4 -12.47 4.71 7.72
N SER A 5 -13.00 4.65 8.94
CA SER A 5 -13.49 5.82 9.69
C SER A 5 -12.42 6.90 9.86
N TYR A 6 -11.15 6.52 10.02
CA TYR A 6 -10.04 7.48 10.12
C TYR A 6 -9.81 8.24 8.82
N VAL A 7 -9.94 7.57 7.66
CA VAL A 7 -9.81 8.21 6.33
C VAL A 7 -10.99 9.13 6.09
N GLU A 8 -12.21 8.70 6.46
CA GLU A 8 -13.41 9.55 6.40
C GLU A 8 -13.28 10.79 7.27
N ALA A 9 -12.85 10.61 8.54
CA ALA A 9 -12.65 11.73 9.47
C ALA A 9 -11.60 12.73 8.94
N ALA A 10 -10.49 12.24 8.38
CA ALA A 10 -9.47 13.09 7.76
C ALA A 10 -10.03 13.83 6.53
N THR A 11 -10.85 13.16 5.71
CA THR A 11 -11.53 13.76 4.56
C THR A 11 -12.43 14.90 5.00
N HIS A 12 -13.29 14.68 5.99
CA HIS A 12 -14.17 15.72 6.53
C HIS A 12 -13.38 16.89 7.14
N ALA A 13 -12.24 16.62 7.78
CA ALA A 13 -11.41 17.68 8.38
C ALA A 13 -10.79 18.62 7.32
N VAL A 14 -10.41 18.11 6.15
CA VAL A 14 -9.81 18.92 5.08
C VAL A 14 -10.85 19.52 4.13
N LEU A 15 -12.05 18.96 4.09
CA LEU A 15 -13.12 19.37 3.17
C LEU A 15 -13.41 20.88 3.13
N PRO A 16 -13.49 21.62 4.28
CA PRO A 16 -13.72 23.05 4.27
C PRO A 16 -12.59 23.87 3.65
N LEU A 17 -11.39 23.27 3.55
CA LEU A 17 -10.18 23.94 3.06
C LEU A 17 -9.93 23.70 1.57
N LEU A 18 -10.61 22.69 1.00
CA LEU A 18 -10.44 22.34 -0.41
C LEU A 18 -10.94 23.45 -1.33
N LYS A 19 -10.19 23.71 -2.39
CA LYS A 19 -10.47 24.69 -3.42
C LYS A 19 -10.12 24.15 -4.81
N GLU A 20 -10.60 24.81 -5.84
CA GLU A 20 -10.30 24.50 -7.23
C GLU A 20 -8.78 24.43 -7.48
N GLY A 21 -8.34 23.38 -8.15
CA GLY A 21 -6.93 23.10 -8.47
C GLY A 21 -6.19 22.28 -7.43
N ASP A 22 -6.77 22.02 -6.24
CA ASP A 22 -6.11 21.23 -5.20
C ASP A 22 -5.98 19.76 -5.61
N LEU A 23 -4.92 19.14 -5.11
CA LEU A 23 -4.68 17.71 -5.19
C LEU A 23 -4.90 17.08 -3.80
N TYR A 24 -5.87 16.17 -3.73
CA TYR A 24 -6.14 15.33 -2.54
C TYR A 24 -5.57 13.92 -2.76
N VAL A 25 -4.66 13.47 -1.89
CA VAL A 25 -4.03 12.16 -2.01
C VAL A 25 -4.26 11.35 -0.74
N ILE A 26 -4.67 10.10 -0.91
CA ILE A 26 -4.73 9.10 0.17
C ILE A 26 -3.47 8.24 0.07
N GLU A 27 -2.71 8.16 1.17
CA GLU A 27 -1.49 7.33 1.27
C GLU A 27 -1.65 6.14 2.23
N SER A 28 -2.64 6.21 3.14
CA SER A 28 -2.93 5.12 4.08
C SER A 28 -3.35 3.85 3.36
N THR A 29 -2.93 2.68 3.87
CA THR A 29 -3.44 1.39 3.40
C THR A 29 -4.95 1.36 3.55
N SER A 30 -5.65 1.09 2.45
CA SER A 30 -7.10 1.20 2.38
C SER A 30 -7.70 0.10 1.49
N PRO A 31 -8.91 -0.35 1.77
CA PRO A 31 -9.66 -1.26 0.90
C PRO A 31 -9.88 -0.67 -0.50
N VAL A 32 -10.02 -1.54 -1.48
CA VAL A 32 -10.32 -1.12 -2.87
C VAL A 32 -11.66 -0.38 -2.93
N GLY A 33 -11.63 0.81 -3.49
CA GLY A 33 -12.79 1.70 -3.61
C GLY A 33 -12.85 2.81 -2.56
N THR A 34 -11.90 2.87 -1.62
CA THR A 34 -11.83 3.94 -0.62
C THR A 34 -11.66 5.31 -1.25
N THR A 35 -10.78 5.45 -2.24
CA THR A 35 -10.56 6.72 -2.95
C THR A 35 -11.84 7.22 -3.61
N GLU A 36 -12.59 6.32 -4.25
CA GLU A 36 -13.89 6.66 -4.86
C GLU A 36 -14.94 7.01 -3.81
N ALA A 37 -14.91 6.35 -2.63
CA ALA A 37 -15.81 6.67 -1.52
C ALA A 37 -15.55 8.07 -0.98
N MET A 38 -14.28 8.43 -0.76
CA MET A 38 -13.91 9.77 -0.31
C MET A 38 -14.26 10.84 -1.35
N ALA A 39 -14.07 10.55 -2.63
CA ALA A 39 -14.51 11.44 -3.71
C ALA A 39 -16.02 11.69 -3.67
N ARG A 40 -16.83 10.65 -3.43
CA ARG A 40 -18.30 10.80 -3.27
C ARG A 40 -18.65 11.70 -2.07
N ILE A 41 -17.98 11.55 -0.92
CA ILE A 41 -18.18 12.42 0.25
C ILE A 41 -17.89 13.87 -0.14
N ILE A 42 -16.72 14.12 -0.74
CA ILE A 42 -16.29 15.46 -1.13
C ILE A 42 -17.32 16.11 -2.08
N PHE A 43 -17.72 15.40 -3.13
CA PHE A 43 -18.62 15.98 -4.16
C PHE A 43 -20.08 16.07 -3.70
N ASN A 44 -20.51 15.23 -2.73
CA ASN A 44 -21.83 15.38 -2.11
C ASN A 44 -21.91 16.64 -1.23
N GLU A 45 -20.86 16.97 -0.49
CA GLU A 45 -20.83 18.13 0.42
C GLU A 45 -20.35 19.41 -0.29
N ARG A 46 -19.50 19.28 -1.31
CA ARG A 46 -18.92 20.37 -2.09
C ARG A 46 -19.08 20.14 -3.60
N PRO A 47 -20.32 20.10 -4.12
CA PRO A 47 -20.58 19.77 -5.54
C PRO A 47 -19.90 20.74 -6.52
N GLU A 48 -19.60 21.97 -6.10
CA GLU A 48 -18.88 22.95 -6.92
C GLU A 48 -17.41 22.55 -7.20
N LEU A 49 -16.87 21.58 -6.48
CA LEU A 49 -15.50 21.06 -6.67
C LEU A 49 -15.43 19.88 -7.63
N GLU A 50 -16.57 19.32 -8.04
CA GLU A 50 -16.59 18.21 -8.98
C GLU A 50 -15.97 18.62 -10.32
N GLY A 51 -14.99 17.82 -10.77
CA GLY A 51 -14.21 18.14 -11.98
C GLY A 51 -13.20 19.29 -11.84
N LYS A 52 -13.06 19.88 -10.65
CA LYS A 52 -12.17 21.01 -10.41
C LYS A 52 -11.03 20.71 -9.44
N ILE A 53 -11.07 19.60 -8.75
CA ILE A 53 -9.98 19.09 -7.91
C ILE A 53 -9.50 17.75 -8.43
N TYR A 54 -8.29 17.38 -8.03
CA TYR A 54 -7.65 16.13 -8.39
C TYR A 54 -7.63 15.20 -7.17
N ILE A 55 -8.03 13.93 -7.35
CA ILE A 55 -8.09 12.95 -6.27
C ILE A 55 -7.30 11.71 -6.69
N ALA A 56 -6.35 11.28 -5.87
CA ALA A 56 -5.48 10.15 -6.17
C ALA A 56 -5.18 9.30 -4.93
N TYR A 57 -4.67 8.12 -5.18
CA TYR A 57 -4.12 7.19 -4.20
C TYR A 57 -2.65 6.91 -4.53
N CYS A 58 -1.79 6.99 -3.52
CA CYS A 58 -0.38 6.64 -3.63
C CYS A 58 0.05 5.93 -2.33
N PRO A 59 0.04 4.59 -2.26
CA PRO A 59 0.31 3.88 -1.02
C PRO A 59 1.70 4.15 -0.46
N GLU A 60 1.77 4.39 0.86
CA GLU A 60 3.05 4.48 1.55
C GLU A 60 3.71 3.10 1.66
N ARG A 61 5.01 3.04 1.31
CA ARG A 61 5.78 1.79 1.17
C ARG A 61 7.15 1.85 1.86
N VAL A 62 7.38 2.85 2.72
CA VAL A 62 8.67 2.99 3.42
C VAL A 62 8.78 2.08 4.63
N LEU A 63 10.01 1.68 4.95
CA LEU A 63 10.33 0.91 6.14
C LEU A 63 10.80 1.85 7.26
N PRO A 64 10.39 1.60 8.52
CA PRO A 64 10.92 2.32 9.67
C PRO A 64 12.45 2.24 9.73
N GLY A 65 13.11 3.37 10.00
CA GLY A 65 14.55 3.47 10.13
C GLY A 65 15.27 4.09 8.94
N ASN A 66 14.69 4.09 7.73
CA ASN A 66 15.29 4.71 6.54
C ASN A 66 14.31 5.56 5.74
N VAL A 67 13.30 6.12 6.42
CA VAL A 67 12.12 6.74 5.83
C VAL A 67 12.46 7.80 4.79
N ILE A 68 13.34 8.76 5.12
CA ILE A 68 13.65 9.88 4.20
C ILE A 68 14.32 9.39 2.92
N TYR A 69 15.26 8.44 3.04
CA TYR A 69 15.92 7.88 1.87
C TYR A 69 14.91 7.14 0.96
N GLU A 70 14.09 6.30 1.57
CA GLU A 70 13.10 5.50 0.82
C GLU A 70 11.98 6.36 0.22
N LEU A 71 11.56 7.43 0.90
CA LEU A 71 10.61 8.42 0.37
C LEU A 71 11.08 9.01 -0.96
N VAL A 72 12.38 9.22 -1.09
CA VAL A 72 12.99 9.84 -2.27
C VAL A 72 13.32 8.80 -3.35
N HIS A 73 13.78 7.60 -2.97
CA HIS A 73 14.41 6.68 -3.93
C HIS A 73 13.52 5.50 -4.34
N ASN A 74 12.49 5.16 -3.54
CA ASN A 74 11.62 4.05 -3.88
C ASN A 74 10.68 4.40 -5.05
N ASP A 75 10.41 3.42 -5.89
CA ASP A 75 9.36 3.49 -6.90
C ASP A 75 8.00 3.69 -6.23
N ARG A 76 7.12 4.47 -6.85
CA ARG A 76 5.76 4.70 -6.39
C ARG A 76 4.72 4.23 -7.40
N VAL A 77 3.63 3.68 -6.88
CA VAL A 77 2.44 3.36 -7.68
C VAL A 77 1.42 4.46 -7.41
N ILE A 78 1.01 5.17 -8.46
CA ILE A 78 0.13 6.35 -8.33
C ILE A 78 -1.09 6.15 -9.22
N GLY A 79 -2.27 6.17 -8.60
CA GLY A 79 -3.54 6.00 -9.31
C GLY A 79 -4.55 7.08 -8.96
N GLY A 80 -4.99 7.85 -9.94
CA GLY A 80 -6.03 8.84 -9.78
C GLY A 80 -7.43 8.30 -9.97
N LEU A 81 -8.42 9.09 -9.53
CA LEU A 81 -9.83 8.87 -9.81
C LEU A 81 -10.12 8.90 -11.32
N ASN A 82 -9.34 9.72 -12.05
CA ASN A 82 -9.32 9.85 -13.50
C ASN A 82 -7.86 10.09 -13.99
N PRO A 83 -7.60 10.06 -15.31
CA PRO A 83 -6.26 10.26 -15.85
C PRO A 83 -5.63 11.59 -15.44
N GLU A 84 -6.41 12.67 -15.40
CA GLU A 84 -5.96 14.02 -15.04
C GLU A 84 -5.49 14.07 -13.58
N SER A 85 -6.22 13.39 -12.67
CA SER A 85 -5.82 13.23 -11.27
C SER A 85 -4.52 12.43 -11.12
N THR A 86 -4.35 11.38 -11.95
CA THR A 86 -3.10 10.62 -11.98
C THR A 86 -1.93 11.49 -12.41
N ASP A 87 -2.11 12.25 -13.50
CA ASP A 87 -1.06 13.13 -14.03
C ASP A 87 -0.69 14.24 -13.04
N LYS A 88 -1.68 14.81 -12.36
CA LYS A 88 -1.45 15.83 -11.32
C LYS A 88 -0.69 15.28 -10.12
N ALA A 89 -1.01 14.06 -9.68
CA ALA A 89 -0.27 13.40 -8.61
C ALA A 89 1.18 13.06 -9.05
N ILE A 90 1.38 12.58 -10.27
CA ILE A 90 2.72 12.36 -10.84
C ILE A 90 3.54 13.66 -10.86
N GLU A 91 2.95 14.78 -11.31
CA GLU A 91 3.60 16.09 -11.29
C GLU A 91 4.06 16.47 -9.88
N PHE A 92 3.23 16.25 -8.87
CA PHE A 92 3.56 16.52 -7.48
C PHE A 92 4.73 15.65 -6.98
N TYR A 93 4.63 14.32 -7.11
CA TYR A 93 5.67 13.42 -6.62
C TYR A 93 6.98 13.53 -7.39
N SER A 94 6.96 13.89 -8.67
CA SER A 94 8.18 14.09 -9.47
C SER A 94 9.09 15.20 -8.96
N GLN A 95 8.60 16.07 -8.09
CA GLN A 95 9.40 17.16 -7.52
C GLN A 95 10.45 16.66 -6.52
N PHE A 96 10.25 15.50 -5.90
CA PHE A 96 11.14 14.98 -4.88
C PHE A 96 11.45 13.48 -4.98
N VAL A 97 10.64 12.69 -5.70
CA VAL A 97 10.89 11.27 -5.90
C VAL A 97 11.84 11.06 -7.07
N GLN A 98 12.92 10.32 -6.82
CA GLN A 98 13.91 9.91 -7.81
C GLN A 98 13.66 8.51 -8.37
N GLY A 99 12.86 7.69 -7.67
CA GLY A 99 12.38 6.39 -8.14
C GLY A 99 11.39 6.53 -9.30
N THR A 100 11.01 5.41 -9.89
CA THR A 100 10.05 5.38 -10.99
C THR A 100 8.63 5.62 -10.47
N LEU A 101 7.89 6.50 -11.16
CA LEU A 101 6.49 6.77 -10.87
C LEU A 101 5.59 5.97 -11.82
N HIS A 102 4.99 4.89 -11.31
CA HIS A 102 4.15 3.97 -12.08
C HIS A 102 2.70 4.47 -12.10
N LYS A 103 2.21 4.82 -13.28
CA LYS A 103 0.83 5.30 -13.49
C LYS A 103 -0.17 4.15 -13.52
N THR A 104 -1.28 4.32 -12.80
CA THR A 104 -2.43 3.42 -12.86
C THR A 104 -3.73 4.16 -12.47
N ASN A 105 -4.80 3.45 -12.14
CA ASN A 105 -6.02 3.99 -11.53
C ASN A 105 -6.03 3.75 -10.02
N CYS A 106 -6.88 4.46 -9.28
CA CYS A 106 -6.93 4.38 -7.81
C CYS A 106 -7.21 2.95 -7.31
N ARG A 107 -8.15 2.22 -7.92
CA ARG A 107 -8.50 0.85 -7.51
C ARG A 107 -7.31 -0.11 -7.65
N THR A 108 -6.56 -0.02 -8.75
CA THR A 108 -5.37 -0.84 -8.96
C THR A 108 -4.27 -0.47 -7.97
N ALA A 109 -4.06 0.81 -7.69
CA ALA A 109 -3.06 1.27 -6.72
C ALA A 109 -3.40 0.80 -5.29
N GLU A 110 -4.68 0.87 -4.89
CA GLU A 110 -5.18 0.32 -3.62
C GLU A 110 -4.91 -1.19 -3.53
N MET A 111 -5.28 -1.93 -4.57
CA MET A 111 -5.08 -3.39 -4.61
C MET A 111 -3.60 -3.79 -4.61
N CYS A 112 -2.72 -3.01 -5.24
CA CYS A 112 -1.28 -3.26 -5.19
C CYS A 112 -0.76 -3.35 -3.75
N LYS A 113 -1.13 -2.38 -2.90
CA LYS A 113 -0.70 -2.37 -1.50
C LYS A 113 -1.21 -3.59 -0.72
N LEU A 114 -2.47 -3.94 -0.88
CA LEU A 114 -3.06 -5.12 -0.24
C LEU A 114 -2.39 -6.41 -0.73
N THR A 115 -2.14 -6.52 -2.03
CA THR A 115 -1.46 -7.68 -2.62
C THR A 115 -0.03 -7.84 -2.12
N GLU A 116 0.73 -6.75 -1.98
CA GLU A 116 2.09 -6.78 -1.43
C GLU A 116 2.10 -7.33 -0.01
N ASN A 117 1.20 -6.85 0.85
CA ASN A 117 1.10 -7.28 2.24
C ASN A 117 0.61 -8.75 2.33
N SER A 118 -0.43 -9.12 1.59
CA SER A 118 -0.95 -10.50 1.57
C SER A 118 0.08 -11.50 1.03
N SER A 119 0.82 -11.15 -0.02
CA SER A 119 1.90 -11.98 -0.54
C SER A 119 2.99 -12.24 0.50
N ARG A 120 3.36 -11.20 1.25
CA ARG A 120 4.35 -11.32 2.34
C ARG A 120 3.83 -12.20 3.47
N ASP A 121 2.57 -12.07 3.84
CA ASP A 121 1.93 -12.91 4.87
C ASP A 121 1.95 -14.38 4.50
N VAL A 122 1.53 -14.72 3.29
CA VAL A 122 1.55 -16.10 2.77
C VAL A 122 2.97 -16.67 2.80
N GLN A 123 3.99 -15.88 2.46
CA GLN A 123 5.39 -16.31 2.51
C GLN A 123 5.86 -16.59 3.94
N ILE A 124 5.46 -15.76 4.91
CA ILE A 124 5.75 -15.96 6.34
C ILE A 124 5.03 -17.22 6.84
N ALA A 125 3.75 -17.37 6.53
CA ALA A 125 2.96 -18.54 6.91
C ALA A 125 3.56 -19.85 6.36
N PHE A 126 3.97 -19.84 5.08
CA PHE A 126 4.63 -20.99 4.45
C PHE A 126 5.94 -21.35 5.18
N ALA A 127 6.79 -20.38 5.49
CA ALA A 127 8.04 -20.62 6.21
C ALA A 127 7.80 -21.21 7.62
N ASN A 128 6.77 -20.73 8.31
CA ASN A 128 6.40 -21.24 9.63
C ASN A 128 5.82 -22.64 9.57
N GLU A 129 4.93 -22.95 8.62
CA GLU A 129 4.40 -24.30 8.42
C GLU A 129 5.53 -25.29 8.07
N LEU A 130 6.47 -24.86 7.23
CA LEU A 130 7.65 -25.67 6.89
C LEU A 130 8.48 -26.01 8.14
N SER A 131 8.59 -25.09 9.11
CA SER A 131 9.31 -25.36 10.37
C SER A 131 8.62 -26.45 11.20
N LEU A 132 7.29 -26.46 11.23
CA LEU A 132 6.52 -27.50 11.95
C LEU A 132 6.66 -28.89 11.27
N ILE A 133 6.69 -28.91 9.95
CA ILE A 133 6.93 -30.14 9.16
C ILE A 133 8.34 -30.67 9.44
N CYS A 134 9.34 -29.80 9.43
CA CYS A 134 10.73 -30.16 9.68
C CYS A 134 10.94 -30.72 11.09
N ASP A 135 10.32 -30.10 12.10
CA ASP A 135 10.37 -30.57 13.47
C ASP A 135 9.86 -32.02 13.59
N LYS A 136 8.70 -32.30 13.00
CA LYS A 136 8.13 -33.66 12.96
C LYS A 136 8.99 -34.65 12.19
N ALA A 137 9.73 -34.22 11.17
CA ALA A 137 10.57 -35.03 10.32
C ALA A 137 12.01 -35.17 10.84
N GLY A 138 12.38 -34.48 11.91
CA GLY A 138 13.75 -34.45 12.44
C GLY A 138 14.74 -33.72 11.51
N ILE A 139 14.26 -32.72 10.77
CA ILE A 139 15.06 -31.96 9.81
C ILE A 139 15.36 -30.56 10.40
N ASN A 140 16.57 -30.08 10.19
CA ASN A 140 16.93 -28.71 10.53
C ASN A 140 16.34 -27.74 9.47
N VAL A 141 15.30 -26.98 9.83
CA VAL A 141 14.63 -26.06 8.92
C VAL A 141 15.54 -24.96 8.39
N TRP A 142 16.50 -24.49 9.19
CA TRP A 142 17.42 -23.42 8.79
C TRP A 142 18.36 -23.89 7.69
N GLU A 143 18.87 -25.13 7.82
CA GLU A 143 19.67 -25.78 6.80
C GLU A 143 18.85 -26.02 5.53
N LEU A 144 17.65 -26.56 5.68
CA LEU A 144 16.72 -26.80 4.55
C LEU A 144 16.45 -25.54 3.76
N VAL A 145 16.06 -24.43 4.44
CA VAL A 145 15.74 -23.15 3.80
C VAL A 145 16.99 -22.59 3.07
N ASN A 146 18.16 -22.68 3.71
CA ASN A 146 19.40 -22.22 3.08
C ASN A 146 19.74 -23.02 1.81
N LEU A 147 19.54 -24.34 1.82
CA LEU A 147 19.78 -25.20 0.65
C LEU A 147 18.72 -24.99 -0.43
N ALA A 148 17.43 -24.93 -0.08
CA ALA A 148 16.35 -24.69 -1.02
C ALA A 148 16.50 -23.36 -1.75
N ASN A 149 16.93 -22.30 -1.06
CA ASN A 149 17.17 -20.98 -1.64
C ASN A 149 18.39 -20.91 -2.57
N LYS A 150 19.18 -22.02 -2.73
CA LYS A 150 20.17 -22.11 -3.82
C LYS A 150 19.51 -22.31 -5.18
N HIS A 151 18.27 -22.73 -5.21
CA HIS A 151 17.53 -22.82 -6.46
C HIS A 151 17.13 -21.41 -6.96
N PRO A 152 17.42 -21.03 -8.22
CA PRO A 152 17.33 -19.65 -8.70
C PRO A 152 15.90 -19.06 -8.70
N ARG A 153 14.87 -19.88 -8.57
CA ARG A 153 13.46 -19.46 -8.54
C ARG A 153 12.80 -19.65 -7.18
N VAL A 154 13.59 -19.87 -6.12
CA VAL A 154 13.08 -20.12 -4.76
C VAL A 154 13.63 -19.07 -3.82
N ASN A 155 12.75 -18.43 -3.04
CA ASN A 155 13.11 -17.49 -1.99
C ASN A 155 12.19 -17.69 -0.79
N ILE A 156 12.50 -18.67 0.05
CA ILE A 156 11.77 -18.98 1.28
C ILE A 156 12.29 -18.08 2.38
N LEU A 157 11.38 -17.45 3.12
CA LEU A 157 11.72 -16.63 4.28
C LEU A 157 12.20 -17.51 5.44
N GLN A 158 12.88 -16.89 6.39
CA GLN A 158 13.25 -17.56 7.64
C GLN A 158 12.00 -17.71 8.52
N PRO A 159 11.75 -18.89 9.11
CA PRO A 159 10.64 -19.09 10.04
C PRO A 159 10.86 -18.25 11.32
N GLY A 160 9.76 -17.83 11.93
CA GLY A 160 9.76 -16.98 13.12
C GLY A 160 8.48 -17.08 13.92
N CYS A 161 8.21 -16.08 14.75
CA CYS A 161 7.07 -16.05 15.67
C CYS A 161 5.70 -15.86 14.99
N GLY A 162 5.67 -15.79 13.67
CA GLY A 162 4.45 -15.47 12.91
C GLY A 162 4.39 -14.01 12.48
N VAL A 163 3.23 -13.62 11.96
CA VAL A 163 2.97 -12.26 11.53
C VAL A 163 2.66 -11.39 12.74
N GLY A 164 3.36 -10.28 12.87
CA GLY A 164 3.15 -9.30 13.94
C GLY A 164 3.31 -7.88 13.42
N GLY A 165 3.03 -6.89 14.26
CA GLY A 165 3.10 -5.47 13.94
C GLY A 165 1.80 -4.91 13.37
N HIS A 166 1.81 -3.61 13.02
CA HIS A 166 0.61 -2.88 12.60
C HIS A 166 0.20 -3.12 11.16
N CYS A 167 1.15 -3.37 10.25
CA CYS A 167 0.85 -3.36 8.82
C CYS A 167 0.26 -4.69 8.34
N ILE A 168 1.01 -5.80 8.51
CA ILE A 168 0.58 -7.09 7.95
C ILE A 168 -0.57 -7.71 8.73
N ALA A 169 -0.58 -7.57 10.06
CA ALA A 169 -1.60 -8.20 10.92
C ALA A 169 -3.01 -7.57 10.80
N VAL A 170 -3.14 -6.37 10.23
CA VAL A 170 -4.40 -5.62 10.11
C VAL A 170 -4.95 -5.63 8.67
N ASP A 171 -4.11 -5.83 7.68
CA ASP A 171 -4.46 -5.69 6.25
C ASP A 171 -5.05 -6.97 5.62
N HIS A 172 -5.53 -7.92 6.43
CA HIS A 172 -6.04 -9.24 5.98
C HIS A 172 -7.52 -9.25 5.54
N CYS A 173 -8.10 -8.13 5.16
CA CYS A 173 -9.52 -8.10 4.79
C CYS A 173 -9.73 -7.93 3.31
#